data_c9c4796fefc8c6aec6c1916ad1369d58
#
_entry.id   c9c4796fefc8c6aec6c1916ad1369d58
#
_cell.length_a   1.000
_cell.length_b   1.000
_cell.length_c   1.000
_cell.angle_alpha   90.00
_cell.angle_beta   90.00
_cell.angle_gamma   90.00
#
_symmetry.space_group_name_H-M   'P 1'
#
loop_
_entity.id
_entity.type
_entity.pdbx_description
1 polymer ?
#
loop_
_entity_poly.entity_id
_entity_poly.type
_entity_poly.pdbx_seq_one_letter_code
_entity_poly.pdbx_strand_id
1 'polypeptide(L)'
;RAAGLLMDYSKNHLDANALADLMELARVAGLADAIQALFDGQPVNHTEGRMALHTALRLRDEELPPAVADVVLDTRRRLFAAVARIQSGEWKGYTGKRIDTIVNIGVGGSDLGPNMAVDALQSFHTGSLRFHFVSNVDPTHIARALRVCDPETTLFIVASKTFTTLETLANAQAARDWFVQRAGSESAVALHFAAVSVNVTATSRFGIAPENVFPMWDWVGGRYSLWSSIGMSIALALGEEGFREFLDGARELDQHFRTTPFEQNLPVIMALLGVWHVNFVGCQSQ
;
A
#
# COMPACT_ATOMS: atom_id res chain seq x y z
N ARG A 1 6.15 -22.94 -11.30
CA ARG A 1 7.05 -21.83 -10.93
C ARG A 1 6.86 -20.66 -11.89
N ALA A 2 6.74 -19.46 -11.37
CA ALA A 2 6.67 -18.23 -12.16
C ALA A 2 7.06 -17.03 -11.29
N ALA A 3 7.60 -15.96 -11.88
CA ALA A 3 7.95 -14.71 -11.17
C ALA A 3 8.76 -14.95 -9.87
N GLY A 4 9.74 -15.85 -9.91
CA GLY A 4 10.53 -16.24 -8.73
C GLY A 4 9.78 -17.10 -7.69
N LEU A 5 8.47 -17.34 -7.86
CA LEU A 5 7.64 -18.09 -6.92
C LEU A 5 7.55 -19.59 -7.28
N LEU A 6 7.45 -20.42 -6.24
CA LEU A 6 7.07 -21.82 -6.33
C LEU A 6 5.76 -22.03 -5.57
N MET A 7 4.73 -22.51 -6.25
CA MET A 7 3.49 -22.95 -5.63
C MET A 7 3.48 -24.48 -5.57
N ASP A 8 3.39 -25.03 -4.36
CA ASP A 8 3.17 -26.45 -4.12
C ASP A 8 1.75 -26.65 -3.54
N TYR A 9 0.89 -27.26 -4.31
CA TYR A 9 -0.49 -27.59 -3.91
C TYR A 9 -0.74 -29.09 -3.81
N SER A 10 0.31 -29.90 -3.78
CA SER A 10 0.22 -31.37 -3.74
C SER A 10 -0.47 -31.91 -2.49
N LYS A 11 -0.53 -31.11 -1.43
CA LYS A 11 -1.19 -31.48 -0.16
C LYS A 11 -2.68 -31.10 -0.07
N ASN A 12 -3.21 -30.46 -1.11
CA ASN A 12 -4.64 -30.22 -1.18
C ASN A 12 -5.36 -31.51 -1.57
N HIS A 13 -6.52 -31.79 -0.94
CA HIS A 13 -7.36 -32.92 -1.29
C HIS A 13 -8.08 -32.68 -2.62
N LEU A 14 -7.33 -32.73 -3.70
CA LEU A 14 -7.76 -32.44 -5.06
C LEU A 14 -7.10 -33.46 -6.00
N ASP A 15 -7.90 -34.16 -6.78
CA ASP A 15 -7.40 -35.05 -7.83
C ASP A 15 -7.32 -34.33 -9.21
N ALA A 16 -6.76 -35.03 -10.20
CA ALA A 16 -6.57 -34.45 -11.53
C ALA A 16 -7.91 -34.16 -12.25
N ASN A 17 -8.97 -34.94 -11.97
CA ASN A 17 -10.28 -34.74 -12.59
C ASN A 17 -10.95 -33.49 -12.00
N ALA A 18 -10.95 -33.38 -10.67
CA ALA A 18 -11.50 -32.18 -10.00
C ALA A 18 -10.74 -30.90 -10.43
N LEU A 19 -9.43 -30.95 -10.63
CA LEU A 19 -8.67 -29.82 -11.16
C LEU A 19 -9.09 -29.49 -12.61
N ALA A 20 -9.29 -30.50 -13.48
CA ALA A 20 -9.76 -30.29 -14.84
C ALA A 20 -11.17 -29.67 -14.87
N ASP A 21 -12.08 -30.14 -14.01
CA ASP A 21 -13.44 -29.58 -13.88
C ASP A 21 -13.41 -28.14 -13.38
N LEU A 22 -12.53 -27.80 -12.45
CA LEU A 22 -12.34 -26.43 -12.00
C LEU A 22 -11.77 -25.50 -13.10
N MET A 23 -10.86 -26.02 -13.95
CA MET A 23 -10.39 -25.27 -15.11
C MET A 23 -11.51 -25.02 -16.14
N GLU A 24 -12.37 -26.02 -16.35
CA GLU A 24 -13.54 -25.85 -17.22
C GLU A 24 -14.57 -24.86 -16.62
N LEU A 25 -14.80 -24.91 -15.30
CA LEU A 25 -15.60 -23.93 -14.60
C LEU A 25 -15.07 -22.51 -14.83
N ALA A 26 -13.76 -22.31 -14.74
CA ALA A 26 -13.15 -21.00 -15.00
C ALA A 26 -13.39 -20.51 -16.43
N ARG A 27 -13.33 -21.40 -17.43
CA ARG A 27 -13.59 -21.05 -18.83
C ARG A 27 -15.07 -20.69 -19.06
N VAL A 28 -15.98 -21.53 -18.56
CA VAL A 28 -17.43 -21.29 -18.69
C VAL A 28 -17.86 -20.02 -17.94
N ALA A 29 -17.22 -19.72 -16.82
CA ALA A 29 -17.46 -18.48 -16.07
C ALA A 29 -16.88 -17.22 -16.76
N GLY A 30 -16.18 -17.33 -17.89
CA GLY A 30 -15.62 -16.19 -18.62
C GLY A 30 -14.40 -15.55 -17.94
N LEU A 31 -13.61 -16.33 -17.19
CA LEU A 31 -12.48 -15.78 -16.44
C LEU A 31 -11.46 -15.08 -17.34
N ALA A 32 -11.22 -15.55 -18.56
CA ALA A 32 -10.29 -14.91 -19.50
C ALA A 32 -10.72 -13.46 -19.84
N ASP A 33 -12.01 -13.27 -20.13
CA ASP A 33 -12.57 -11.94 -20.41
C ASP A 33 -12.52 -11.04 -19.18
N ALA A 34 -12.77 -11.59 -18.00
CA ALA A 34 -12.68 -10.85 -16.74
C ALA A 34 -11.24 -10.40 -16.42
N ILE A 35 -10.23 -11.25 -16.68
CA ILE A 35 -8.82 -10.88 -16.57
C ILE A 35 -8.49 -9.75 -17.55
N GLN A 36 -8.89 -9.88 -18.82
CA GLN A 36 -8.65 -8.84 -19.81
C GLN A 36 -9.31 -7.53 -19.42
N ALA A 37 -10.57 -7.56 -18.99
CA ALA A 37 -11.33 -6.39 -18.54
C ALA A 37 -10.65 -5.66 -17.37
N LEU A 38 -10.07 -6.43 -16.41
CA LEU A 38 -9.30 -5.87 -15.29
C LEU A 38 -8.11 -5.05 -15.79
N PHE A 39 -7.29 -5.62 -16.68
CA PHE A 39 -6.08 -4.96 -17.19
C PHE A 39 -6.40 -3.82 -18.18
N ASP A 40 -7.53 -3.88 -18.86
CA ASP A 40 -8.01 -2.81 -19.75
C ASP A 40 -8.68 -1.65 -19.00
N GLY A 41 -8.76 -1.74 -17.67
CA GLY A 41 -9.36 -0.70 -16.84
C GLY A 41 -10.88 -0.59 -17.00
N GLN A 42 -11.56 -1.68 -17.32
CA GLN A 42 -13.01 -1.72 -17.30
C GLN A 42 -13.54 -1.62 -15.85
N PRO A 43 -14.80 -1.19 -15.64
CA PRO A 43 -15.38 -1.05 -14.30
C PRO A 43 -15.75 -2.42 -13.70
N VAL A 44 -14.72 -3.25 -13.41
CA VAL A 44 -14.87 -4.61 -12.88
C VAL A 44 -15.30 -4.65 -11.41
N ASN A 45 -15.19 -3.55 -10.69
CA ASN A 45 -15.77 -3.43 -9.35
C ASN A 45 -17.25 -3.07 -9.46
N HIS A 46 -18.09 -4.08 -9.58
CA HIS A 46 -19.52 -3.91 -9.81
C HIS A 46 -20.27 -3.27 -8.64
N THR A 47 -19.77 -3.40 -7.41
CA THR A 47 -20.42 -2.83 -6.22
C THR A 47 -20.31 -1.31 -6.14
N GLU A 48 -19.24 -0.75 -6.68
CA GLU A 48 -18.99 0.69 -6.67
C GLU A 48 -18.98 1.31 -8.09
N GLY A 49 -19.14 0.49 -9.15
CA GLY A 49 -19.10 0.93 -10.53
C GLY A 49 -17.77 1.51 -10.97
N ARG A 50 -16.65 0.98 -10.47
CA ARG A 50 -15.30 1.54 -10.64
C ARG A 50 -14.35 0.58 -11.33
N MET A 51 -13.33 1.14 -11.97
CA MET A 51 -12.13 0.40 -12.37
C MET A 51 -11.39 -0.16 -11.16
N ALA A 52 -10.60 -1.21 -11.36
CA ALA A 52 -9.67 -1.75 -10.37
C ALA A 52 -8.25 -1.77 -10.98
N LEU A 53 -7.64 -0.58 -11.11
CA LEU A 53 -6.36 -0.37 -11.80
C LEU A 53 -5.14 -0.37 -10.87
N HIS A 54 -5.20 -1.08 -9.75
CA HIS A 54 -4.03 -1.25 -8.90
C HIS A 54 -2.83 -1.86 -9.63
N THR A 55 -3.06 -2.63 -10.70
CA THR A 55 -2.03 -3.16 -11.59
C THR A 55 -1.22 -2.07 -12.29
N ALA A 56 -1.84 -0.94 -12.65
CA ALA A 56 -1.15 0.20 -13.26
C ALA A 56 -0.08 0.80 -12.32
N LEU A 57 -0.27 0.68 -11.00
CA LEU A 57 0.72 1.17 -10.02
C LEU A 57 2.02 0.36 -9.99
N ARG A 58 2.06 -0.80 -10.62
CA ARG A 58 3.24 -1.68 -10.71
C ARG A 58 3.94 -1.61 -12.05
N LEU A 59 3.32 -0.94 -13.05
CA LEU A 59 3.90 -0.75 -14.36
C LEU A 59 5.09 0.23 -14.31
N ARG A 60 6.03 0.06 -15.21
CA ARG A 60 7.08 1.04 -15.45
C ARG A 60 6.49 2.32 -16.02
N ASP A 61 7.24 3.41 -15.93
CA ASP A 61 6.76 4.72 -16.31
C ASP A 61 6.31 4.78 -17.79
N GLU A 62 7.02 4.08 -18.69
CA GLU A 62 6.74 3.97 -20.12
C GLU A 62 5.57 3.02 -20.48
N GLU A 63 5.16 2.16 -19.55
CA GLU A 63 4.09 1.17 -19.74
C GLU A 63 2.71 1.68 -19.27
N LEU A 64 2.67 2.84 -18.63
CA LEU A 64 1.46 3.35 -17.99
C LEU A 64 0.36 3.65 -19.01
N PRO A 65 -0.90 3.22 -18.76
CA PRO A 65 -2.04 3.60 -19.60
C PRO A 65 -2.20 5.13 -19.64
N PRO A 66 -2.44 5.72 -20.84
CA PRO A 66 -2.59 7.17 -20.98
C PRO A 66 -3.61 7.81 -20.03
N ALA A 67 -4.68 7.09 -19.71
CA ALA A 67 -5.74 7.57 -18.81
C ALA A 67 -5.29 7.87 -17.38
N VAL A 68 -4.18 7.27 -16.91
CA VAL A 68 -3.68 7.41 -15.54
C VAL A 68 -2.20 7.81 -15.49
N ALA A 69 -1.50 7.86 -16.61
CA ALA A 69 -0.06 8.10 -16.68
C ALA A 69 0.35 9.38 -15.97
N ASP A 70 -0.25 10.52 -16.31
CA ASP A 70 0.14 11.82 -15.75
C ASP A 70 0.01 11.86 -14.23
N VAL A 71 -1.10 11.35 -13.69
CA VAL A 71 -1.34 11.41 -12.24
C VAL A 71 -0.45 10.43 -11.47
N VAL A 72 -0.13 9.28 -12.05
CA VAL A 72 0.77 8.30 -11.44
C VAL A 72 2.21 8.80 -11.46
N LEU A 73 2.68 9.31 -12.61
CA LEU A 73 4.03 9.86 -12.77
C LEU A 73 4.27 11.07 -11.86
N ASP A 74 3.31 12.00 -11.81
CA ASP A 74 3.44 13.15 -10.89
C ASP A 74 3.54 12.71 -9.43
N THR A 75 2.69 11.77 -9.05
CA THR A 75 2.68 11.25 -7.67
C THR A 75 3.97 10.51 -7.32
N ARG A 76 4.47 9.66 -8.23
CA ARG A 76 5.77 8.97 -8.04
C ARG A 76 6.91 9.96 -7.89
N ARG A 77 7.00 10.95 -8.77
CA ARG A 77 8.03 11.99 -8.71
C ARG A 77 8.01 12.72 -7.36
N ARG A 78 6.82 13.13 -6.89
CA ARG A 78 6.66 13.80 -5.60
C ARG A 78 7.02 12.89 -4.42
N LEU A 79 6.57 11.63 -4.45
CA LEU A 79 6.88 10.64 -3.44
C LEU A 79 8.39 10.42 -3.32
N PHE A 80 9.07 10.15 -4.43
CA PHE A 80 10.50 9.88 -4.44
C PHE A 80 11.33 11.12 -4.09
N ALA A 81 10.89 12.31 -4.49
CA ALA A 81 11.53 13.56 -4.04
C ALA A 81 11.42 13.73 -2.52
N ALA A 82 10.28 13.40 -1.91
CA ALA A 82 10.13 13.43 -0.46
C ALA A 82 11.01 12.37 0.23
N VAL A 83 11.05 11.15 -0.31
CA VAL A 83 11.92 10.06 0.18
C VAL A 83 13.39 10.50 0.15
N ALA A 84 13.87 11.04 -0.96
CA ALA A 84 15.26 11.53 -1.11
C ALA A 84 15.59 12.63 -0.10
N ARG A 85 14.69 13.60 0.11
CA ARG A 85 14.87 14.67 1.10
C ARG A 85 14.93 14.17 2.54
N ILE A 86 14.14 13.15 2.89
CA ILE A 86 14.15 12.56 4.22
C ILE A 86 15.43 11.74 4.42
N GLN A 87 15.79 10.89 3.46
CA GLN A 87 16.98 10.04 3.55
C GLN A 87 18.28 10.85 3.55
N SER A 88 18.37 11.92 2.77
CA SER A 88 19.54 12.82 2.77
C SER A 88 19.63 13.70 4.03
N GLY A 89 18.53 13.85 4.79
CA GLY A 89 18.43 14.78 5.92
C GLY A 89 18.20 16.23 5.50
N GLU A 90 17.79 16.48 4.26
CA GLU A 90 17.33 17.78 3.80
C GLU A 90 15.97 18.15 4.40
N TRP A 91 15.06 17.16 4.56
CA TRP A 91 13.84 17.34 5.34
C TRP A 91 14.20 17.33 6.82
N LYS A 92 14.00 18.48 7.45
CA LYS A 92 14.35 18.71 8.85
C LYS A 92 13.11 18.99 9.68
N GLY A 93 13.17 18.57 10.94
CA GLY A 93 12.19 18.96 11.95
C GLY A 93 12.30 20.42 12.34
N TYR A 94 11.39 20.89 13.20
CA TYR A 94 11.27 22.29 13.62
C TYR A 94 12.50 22.85 14.33
N THR A 95 13.36 22.02 14.88
CA THR A 95 14.67 22.41 15.49
C THR A 95 15.84 22.37 14.53
N GLY A 96 15.60 21.98 13.25
CA GLY A 96 16.66 21.81 12.26
C GLY A 96 17.35 20.44 12.30
N LYS A 97 16.95 19.55 13.21
CA LYS A 97 17.43 18.15 13.24
C LYS A 97 16.83 17.37 12.06
N ARG A 98 17.59 16.37 11.57
CA ARG A 98 17.09 15.45 10.53
C ARG A 98 16.04 14.49 11.12
N ILE A 99 15.09 14.08 10.29
CA ILE A 99 14.13 13.04 10.65
C ILE A 99 14.84 11.69 10.75
N ASP A 100 14.60 10.95 11.82
CA ASP A 100 15.14 9.61 12.07
C ASP A 100 14.05 8.57 12.44
N THR A 101 12.83 9.03 12.70
CA THR A 101 11.72 8.18 13.13
C THR A 101 10.49 8.47 12.30
N ILE A 102 9.86 7.42 11.79
CA ILE A 102 8.61 7.46 11.00
C ILE A 102 7.52 6.78 11.81
N VAL A 103 6.39 7.45 11.99
CA VAL A 103 5.19 6.87 12.60
C VAL A 103 4.09 6.84 11.55
N ASN A 104 3.77 5.66 11.02
CA ASN A 104 2.67 5.46 10.08
C ASN A 104 1.36 5.24 10.84
N ILE A 105 0.36 6.10 10.63
CA ILE A 105 -0.95 6.03 11.27
C ILE A 105 -1.98 5.71 10.20
N GLY A 106 -2.55 4.52 10.24
CA GLY A 106 -3.53 4.04 9.26
C GLY A 106 -4.17 2.75 9.71
N VAL A 107 -5.29 2.35 9.12
CA VAL A 107 -5.97 1.10 9.44
C VAL A 107 -6.19 0.25 8.19
N GLY A 108 -6.32 -1.06 8.35
CA GLY A 108 -6.56 -1.99 7.26
C GLY A 108 -5.47 -1.92 6.19
N GLY A 109 -5.84 -1.62 4.94
CA GLY A 109 -4.88 -1.53 3.83
C GLY A 109 -3.84 -0.42 3.96
N SER A 110 -4.10 0.59 4.78
CA SER A 110 -3.15 1.68 5.06
C SER A 110 -2.13 1.33 6.17
N ASP A 111 -2.25 0.16 6.78
CA ASP A 111 -1.34 -0.36 7.80
C ASP A 111 -0.73 -1.71 7.39
N LEU A 112 -1.57 -2.73 7.17
CA LEU A 112 -1.15 -4.13 7.06
C LEU A 112 -0.10 -4.35 5.97
N GLY A 113 -0.31 -3.81 4.77
CA GLY A 113 0.63 -3.95 3.66
C GLY A 113 1.96 -3.26 3.94
N PRO A 114 1.98 -1.95 4.25
CA PRO A 114 3.19 -1.23 4.60
C PRO A 114 3.94 -1.81 5.79
N ASN A 115 3.26 -2.15 6.86
CA ASN A 115 3.86 -2.74 8.07
C ASN A 115 4.54 -4.08 7.76
N MET A 116 3.81 -5.00 7.12
CA MET A 116 4.33 -6.29 6.70
C MET A 116 5.57 -6.15 5.80
N ALA A 117 5.51 -5.26 4.79
CA ALA A 117 6.59 -5.12 3.84
C ALA A 117 7.85 -4.48 4.46
N VAL A 118 7.69 -3.46 5.31
CA VAL A 118 8.82 -2.86 6.02
C VAL A 118 9.48 -3.87 6.95
N ASP A 119 8.70 -4.67 7.68
CA ASP A 119 9.25 -5.70 8.57
C ASP A 119 9.94 -6.83 7.80
N ALA A 120 9.29 -7.38 6.77
CA ALA A 120 9.82 -8.48 5.98
C ALA A 120 11.11 -8.11 5.20
N LEU A 121 11.26 -6.84 4.83
CA LEU A 121 12.36 -6.36 3.99
C LEU A 121 13.46 -5.63 4.79
N GLN A 122 13.55 -5.83 6.11
CA GLN A 122 14.53 -5.16 6.97
C GLN A 122 15.98 -5.29 6.48
N SER A 123 16.35 -6.43 5.92
CA SER A 123 17.71 -6.68 5.39
C SER A 123 18.05 -5.85 4.16
N PHE A 124 17.05 -5.22 3.53
CA PHE A 124 17.18 -4.36 2.34
C PHE A 124 17.05 -2.87 2.68
N HIS A 125 16.89 -2.49 3.95
CA HIS A 125 16.79 -1.10 4.32
C HIS A 125 18.07 -0.33 3.97
N THR A 126 17.90 0.83 3.32
CA THR A 126 19.03 1.65 2.83
C THR A 126 19.52 2.68 3.84
N GLY A 127 18.85 2.81 4.99
CA GLY A 127 19.17 3.83 5.98
C GLY A 127 18.91 3.39 7.41
N SER A 128 18.98 4.34 8.34
CA SER A 128 18.82 4.13 9.79
C SER A 128 17.47 4.62 10.32
N LEU A 129 16.46 4.84 9.44
CA LEU A 129 15.14 5.25 9.86
C LEU A 129 14.48 4.16 10.72
N ARG A 130 13.84 4.58 11.78
CA ARG A 130 13.04 3.72 12.66
C ARG A 130 11.58 3.85 12.27
N PHE A 131 10.86 2.74 12.23
CA PHE A 131 9.44 2.70 11.82
C PHE A 131 8.56 2.23 12.96
N HIS A 132 7.45 2.92 13.16
CA HIS A 132 6.37 2.53 14.05
C HIS A 132 5.06 2.59 13.26
N PHE A 133 4.22 1.58 13.46
CA PHE A 133 2.90 1.50 12.81
C PHE A 133 1.82 1.54 13.88
N VAL A 134 0.81 2.39 13.67
CA VAL A 134 -0.29 2.59 14.61
C VAL A 134 -1.61 2.42 13.86
N SER A 135 -2.32 1.34 14.16
CA SER A 135 -3.54 0.95 13.46
C SER A 135 -4.74 0.71 14.37
N ASN A 136 -4.51 0.49 15.67
CA ASN A 136 -5.59 0.26 16.61
C ASN A 136 -6.04 1.58 17.26
N VAL A 137 -7.35 1.75 17.43
CA VAL A 137 -7.95 2.91 18.13
C VAL A 137 -7.68 2.90 19.64
N ASP A 138 -7.29 1.77 20.21
CA ASP A 138 -6.89 1.67 21.60
C ASP A 138 -5.75 2.69 21.88
N PRO A 139 -5.96 3.63 22.83
CA PRO A 139 -4.98 4.68 23.11
C PRO A 139 -3.63 4.17 23.57
N THR A 140 -3.53 2.93 24.04
CA THR A 140 -2.25 2.34 24.41
C THR A 140 -1.35 2.09 23.20
N HIS A 141 -1.92 1.90 22.00
CA HIS A 141 -1.14 1.67 20.79
C HIS A 141 -0.35 2.92 20.41
N ILE A 142 -1.03 4.05 20.24
CA ILE A 142 -0.37 5.32 19.93
C ILE A 142 0.56 5.75 21.07
N ALA A 143 0.15 5.57 22.33
CA ALA A 143 0.97 5.94 23.50
C ALA A 143 2.28 5.17 23.55
N ARG A 144 2.30 3.88 23.16
CA ARG A 144 3.54 3.08 23.06
C ARG A 144 4.51 3.65 22.01
N ALA A 145 4.00 3.99 20.83
CA ALA A 145 4.82 4.60 19.78
C ALA A 145 5.39 5.95 20.25
N LEU A 146 4.55 6.84 20.77
CA LEU A 146 4.97 8.17 21.22
C LEU A 146 5.96 8.16 22.38
N ARG A 147 6.00 7.10 23.20
CA ARG A 147 6.93 6.98 24.33
C ARG A 147 8.39 6.91 23.89
N VAL A 148 8.65 6.36 22.72
CA VAL A 148 10.01 6.15 22.19
C VAL A 148 10.36 7.15 21.07
N CYS A 149 9.43 8.05 20.73
CA CYS A 149 9.62 9.09 19.72
C CYS A 149 10.21 10.36 20.35
N ASP A 150 11.15 10.99 19.59
CA ASP A 150 11.61 12.35 19.86
C ASP A 150 10.80 13.30 18.96
N PRO A 151 10.07 14.30 19.51
CA PRO A 151 9.28 15.23 18.70
C PRO A 151 10.13 16.04 17.70
N GLU A 152 11.41 16.23 17.95
CA GLU A 152 12.30 16.99 17.06
C GLU A 152 12.72 16.22 15.81
N THR A 153 12.61 14.86 15.82
CA THR A 153 13.12 13.99 14.75
C THR A 153 12.08 13.02 14.20
N THR A 154 10.82 13.09 14.66
CA THR A 154 9.74 12.20 14.23
C THR A 154 8.91 12.81 13.12
N LEU A 155 8.65 12.06 12.05
CA LEU A 155 7.67 12.36 11.00
C LEU A 155 6.48 11.41 11.12
N PHE A 156 5.27 11.96 11.17
CA PHE A 156 4.01 11.22 11.18
C PHE A 156 3.44 11.16 9.76
N ILE A 157 3.09 9.96 9.29
CA ILE A 157 2.39 9.74 8.01
C ILE A 157 0.95 9.33 8.34
N VAL A 158 -0.01 10.21 8.05
CA VAL A 158 -1.43 9.94 8.26
C VAL A 158 -2.01 9.35 6.98
N ALA A 159 -2.19 8.03 6.96
CA ALA A 159 -2.64 7.28 5.81
C ALA A 159 -4.16 7.03 5.86
N SER A 160 -4.93 7.95 5.26
CA SER A 160 -6.40 7.87 5.19
C SER A 160 -6.91 8.45 3.88
N LYS A 161 -7.44 7.61 2.98
CA LYS A 161 -7.90 8.02 1.64
C LYS A 161 -8.83 9.24 1.69
N THR A 162 -9.85 9.21 2.54
CA THR A 162 -10.86 10.27 2.67
C THR A 162 -10.52 11.29 3.75
N PHE A 163 -9.54 10.99 4.60
CA PHE A 163 -9.22 11.74 5.83
C PHE A 163 -10.45 11.89 6.75
N THR A 164 -11.24 10.81 6.85
CA THR A 164 -12.47 10.74 7.67
C THR A 164 -12.56 9.46 8.50
N THR A 165 -11.61 8.53 8.34
CA THR A 165 -11.59 7.27 9.09
C THR A 165 -11.38 7.58 10.58
N LEU A 166 -12.36 7.26 11.41
CA LEU A 166 -12.44 7.69 12.80
C LEU A 166 -11.22 7.25 13.63
N GLU A 167 -10.82 5.98 13.51
CA GLU A 167 -9.70 5.39 14.23
C GLU A 167 -8.37 6.06 13.83
N THR A 168 -8.17 6.27 12.52
CA THR A 168 -6.98 6.94 12.01
C THR A 168 -6.90 8.38 12.51
N LEU A 169 -8.03 9.11 12.46
CA LEU A 169 -8.06 10.51 12.92
C LEU A 169 -7.91 10.64 14.43
N ALA A 170 -8.47 9.72 15.23
CA ALA A 170 -8.28 9.71 16.67
C ALA A 170 -6.80 9.55 17.04
N ASN A 171 -6.09 8.60 16.41
CA ASN A 171 -4.66 8.41 16.61
C ASN A 171 -3.84 9.59 16.08
N ALA A 172 -4.19 10.12 14.90
CA ALA A 172 -3.50 11.28 14.33
C ALA A 172 -3.65 12.52 15.20
N GLN A 173 -4.86 12.76 15.75
CA GLN A 173 -5.10 13.87 16.66
C GLN A 173 -4.30 13.70 17.96
N ALA A 174 -4.26 12.50 18.54
CA ALA A 174 -3.46 12.24 19.73
C ALA A 174 -1.95 12.47 19.47
N ALA A 175 -1.45 12.06 18.29
CA ALA A 175 -0.08 12.32 17.88
C ALA A 175 0.19 13.83 17.70
N ARG A 176 -0.76 14.56 17.08
CA ARG A 176 -0.67 16.01 16.89
C ARG A 176 -0.66 16.75 18.23
N ASP A 177 -1.55 16.42 19.13
CA ASP A 177 -1.65 17.07 20.45
C ASP A 177 -0.34 16.81 21.26
N TRP A 178 0.14 15.57 21.27
CA TRP A 178 1.42 15.23 21.87
C TRP A 178 2.59 16.02 21.26
N PHE A 179 2.61 16.16 19.94
CA PHE A 179 3.66 16.89 19.22
C PHE A 179 3.60 18.40 19.52
N VAL A 180 2.43 19.03 19.37
CA VAL A 180 2.24 20.47 19.58
C VAL A 180 2.57 20.88 21.02
N GLN A 181 2.16 20.06 22.00
CA GLN A 181 2.51 20.30 23.39
C GLN A 181 4.02 20.38 23.64
N ARG A 182 4.82 19.60 22.90
CA ARG A 182 6.27 19.54 23.06
C ARG A 182 7.00 20.56 22.20
N ALA A 183 6.54 20.77 20.98
CA ALA A 183 7.10 21.75 20.06
C ALA A 183 6.78 23.19 20.44
N GLY A 184 5.70 23.41 21.23
CA GLY A 184 5.24 24.74 21.62
C GLY A 184 4.67 25.56 20.44
N SER A 185 4.43 24.96 19.28
CA SER A 185 3.97 25.66 18.08
C SER A 185 3.13 24.76 17.17
N GLU A 186 1.93 25.22 16.82
CA GLU A 186 1.07 24.55 15.83
C GLU A 186 1.64 24.59 14.41
N SER A 187 2.37 25.66 14.07
CA SER A 187 2.97 25.79 12.74
C SER A 187 4.06 24.73 12.45
N ALA A 188 4.65 24.16 13.52
CA ALA A 188 5.62 23.08 13.40
C ALA A 188 5.01 21.78 12.84
N VAL A 189 3.69 21.60 12.90
CA VAL A 189 2.98 20.44 12.30
C VAL A 189 3.30 20.30 10.82
N ALA A 190 3.42 21.39 10.08
CA ALA A 190 3.75 21.40 8.66
C ALA A 190 5.10 20.71 8.34
N LEU A 191 6.02 20.63 9.29
CA LEU A 191 7.35 20.02 9.12
C LEU A 191 7.40 18.56 9.60
N HIS A 192 6.41 18.12 10.37
CA HIS A 192 6.42 16.83 11.04
C HIS A 192 5.25 15.91 10.67
N PHE A 193 4.37 16.37 9.78
CA PHE A 193 3.24 15.57 9.32
C PHE A 193 3.17 15.54 7.80
N ALA A 194 2.96 14.34 7.27
CA ALA A 194 2.59 14.08 5.90
C ALA A 194 1.25 13.32 5.86
N ALA A 195 0.54 13.40 4.76
CA ALA A 195 -0.71 12.64 4.59
C ALA A 195 -0.72 11.88 3.27
N VAL A 196 -1.35 10.71 3.27
CA VAL A 196 -1.80 10.04 2.06
C VAL A 196 -3.32 10.16 2.00
N SER A 197 -3.80 11.07 1.16
CA SER A 197 -5.23 11.41 1.11
C SER A 197 -5.62 12.11 -0.18
N VAL A 198 -6.90 12.02 -0.55
CA VAL A 198 -7.53 12.84 -1.61
C VAL A 198 -8.17 14.10 -1.04
N ASN A 199 -8.30 14.23 0.27
CA ASN A 199 -9.01 15.33 0.95
C ASN A 199 -8.06 16.44 1.39
N VAL A 200 -7.59 17.24 0.41
CA VAL A 200 -6.65 18.35 0.65
C VAL A 200 -7.21 19.38 1.66
N THR A 201 -8.52 19.63 1.65
CA THR A 201 -9.14 20.59 2.59
C THR A 201 -9.02 20.11 4.04
N ALA A 202 -9.29 18.83 4.30
CA ALA A 202 -9.21 18.28 5.65
C ALA A 202 -7.75 18.18 6.13
N THR A 203 -6.81 17.80 5.27
CA THR A 203 -5.38 17.74 5.62
C THR A 203 -4.82 19.14 5.92
N SER A 204 -5.22 20.16 5.16
CA SER A 204 -4.80 21.55 5.42
C SER A 204 -5.36 22.08 6.76
N ARG A 205 -6.61 21.75 7.10
CA ARG A 205 -7.19 22.11 8.43
C ARG A 205 -6.48 21.40 9.57
N PHE A 206 -5.95 20.22 9.35
CA PHE A 206 -5.16 19.49 10.34
C PHE A 206 -3.79 20.14 10.56
N GLY A 207 -3.32 20.97 9.63
CA GLY A 207 -2.01 21.66 9.66
C GLY A 207 -0.93 21.03 8.78
N ILE A 208 -1.29 20.06 7.95
CA ILE A 208 -0.35 19.43 7.02
C ILE A 208 -0.13 20.34 5.81
N ALA A 209 1.12 20.60 5.46
CA ALA A 209 1.48 21.41 4.30
C ALA A 209 1.03 20.71 3.00
N PRO A 210 0.46 21.45 2.02
CA PRO A 210 -0.05 20.85 0.78
C PRO A 210 0.98 20.02 0.00
N GLU A 211 2.24 20.43 0.02
CA GLU A 211 3.34 19.69 -0.59
C GLU A 211 3.63 18.34 0.07
N ASN A 212 3.20 18.17 1.32
CA ASN A 212 3.33 16.92 2.09
C ASN A 212 2.07 16.05 2.02
N VAL A 213 1.11 16.37 1.13
CA VAL A 213 -0.07 15.55 0.88
C VAL A 213 0.14 14.76 -0.40
N PHE A 214 0.14 13.44 -0.30
CA PHE A 214 0.34 12.51 -1.41
C PHE A 214 -1.02 11.90 -1.80
N PRO A 215 -1.44 12.01 -3.07
CA PRO A 215 -2.73 11.50 -3.49
C PRO A 215 -2.77 9.98 -3.57
N MET A 216 -3.97 9.43 -3.52
CA MET A 216 -4.33 8.11 -4.00
C MET A 216 -5.64 8.21 -4.78
N TRP A 217 -6.11 7.12 -5.39
CA TRP A 217 -7.21 7.19 -6.34
C TRP A 217 -8.35 6.22 -6.02
N ASP A 218 -9.53 6.50 -6.56
CA ASP A 218 -10.72 5.68 -6.35
C ASP A 218 -10.63 4.30 -6.97
N TRP A 219 -9.84 4.17 -8.04
CA TRP A 219 -9.58 2.92 -8.72
C TRP A 219 -8.54 2.03 -8.01
N VAL A 220 -8.08 2.43 -6.81
CA VAL A 220 -7.20 1.62 -5.96
C VAL A 220 -7.96 1.21 -4.71
N GLY A 221 -8.22 -0.08 -4.57
CA GLY A 221 -8.80 -0.67 -3.36
C GLY A 221 -7.83 -0.65 -2.18
N GLY A 222 -8.35 -0.54 -0.94
CA GLY A 222 -7.53 -0.44 0.26
C GLY A 222 -6.49 -1.53 0.40
N ARG A 223 -6.88 -2.82 0.28
CA ARG A 223 -5.97 -3.98 0.39
C ARG A 223 -4.96 -4.11 -0.75
N TYR A 224 -5.12 -3.34 -1.83
CA TYR A 224 -4.20 -3.29 -2.98
C TYR A 224 -3.39 -2.00 -3.06
N SER A 225 -3.39 -1.20 -1.98
CA SER A 225 -2.89 0.18 -2.02
C SER A 225 -1.41 0.34 -1.70
N LEU A 226 -0.73 -0.69 -1.19
CA LEU A 226 0.69 -0.57 -0.81
C LEU A 226 1.62 -0.18 -1.99
N TRP A 227 1.16 -0.35 -3.22
CA TRP A 227 1.85 0.06 -4.46
C TRP A 227 1.70 1.55 -4.79
N SER A 228 0.80 2.24 -4.08
CA SER A 228 0.54 3.69 -4.21
C SER A 228 1.34 4.50 -3.19
N SER A 229 0.96 5.76 -2.97
CA SER A 229 1.50 6.60 -1.90
C SER A 229 1.32 6.01 -0.49
N ILE A 230 0.40 5.06 -0.30
CA ILE A 230 0.28 4.28 0.95
C ILE A 230 1.59 3.55 1.27
N GLY A 231 2.35 3.14 0.26
CA GLY A 231 3.68 2.55 0.41
C GLY A 231 4.81 3.53 0.74
N MET A 232 4.52 4.77 1.13
CA MET A 232 5.54 5.76 1.48
C MET A 232 6.52 5.25 2.54
N SER A 233 6.04 4.53 3.55
CA SER A 233 6.90 3.91 4.57
C SER A 233 7.83 2.85 3.97
N ILE A 234 7.37 2.07 2.99
CA ILE A 234 8.19 1.11 2.26
C ILE A 234 9.25 1.83 1.43
N ALA A 235 8.85 2.87 0.69
CA ALA A 235 9.78 3.67 -0.11
C ALA A 235 10.85 4.37 0.76
N LEU A 236 10.48 4.82 1.97
CA LEU A 236 11.42 5.37 2.95
C LEU A 236 12.40 4.33 3.49
N ALA A 237 11.97 3.08 3.64
CA ALA A 237 12.81 1.98 4.10
C ALA A 237 13.80 1.51 3.02
N LEU A 238 13.32 1.35 1.77
CA LEU A 238 14.07 0.75 0.67
C LEU A 238 14.78 1.77 -0.24
N GLY A 239 14.42 3.05 -0.16
CA GLY A 239 14.79 4.03 -1.16
C GLY A 239 13.98 3.89 -2.46
N GLU A 240 14.21 4.81 -3.42
CA GLU A 240 13.51 4.76 -4.72
C GLU A 240 13.80 3.49 -5.49
N GLU A 241 15.08 3.10 -5.60
CA GLU A 241 15.50 1.92 -6.35
C GLU A 241 14.85 0.64 -5.79
N GLY A 242 15.00 0.39 -4.49
CA GLY A 242 14.41 -0.80 -3.85
C GLY A 242 12.87 -0.81 -3.91
N PHE A 243 12.21 0.36 -3.85
CA PHE A 243 10.77 0.42 -4.06
C PHE A 243 10.37 0.10 -5.50
N ARG A 244 11.14 0.53 -6.50
CA ARG A 244 10.91 0.17 -7.91
C ARG A 244 11.10 -1.33 -8.14
N GLU A 245 12.13 -1.94 -7.57
CA GLU A 245 12.33 -3.41 -7.61
C GLU A 245 11.16 -4.16 -6.95
N PHE A 246 10.65 -3.64 -5.83
CA PHE A 246 9.46 -4.18 -5.17
C PHE A 246 8.22 -4.13 -6.07
N LEU A 247 8.03 -3.04 -6.82
CA LEU A 247 6.97 -2.93 -7.82
C LEU A 247 7.20 -3.89 -9.01
N ASP A 248 8.42 -4.03 -9.49
CA ASP A 248 8.77 -4.92 -10.61
C ASP A 248 8.46 -6.40 -10.29
N GLY A 249 8.75 -6.88 -9.08
CA GLY A 249 8.38 -8.24 -8.68
C GLY A 249 6.88 -8.52 -8.77
N ALA A 250 6.05 -7.56 -8.34
CA ALA A 250 4.60 -7.68 -8.47
C ALA A 250 4.14 -7.55 -9.93
N ARG A 251 4.79 -6.72 -10.74
CA ARG A 251 4.54 -6.59 -12.18
C ARG A 251 4.81 -7.88 -12.94
N GLU A 252 5.87 -8.60 -12.60
CA GLU A 252 6.17 -9.91 -13.21
C GLU A 252 5.02 -10.90 -12.95
N LEU A 253 4.45 -10.91 -11.76
CA LEU A 253 3.31 -11.77 -11.45
C LEU A 253 2.03 -11.30 -12.18
N ASP A 254 1.82 -10.01 -12.35
CA ASP A 254 0.72 -9.47 -13.16
C ASP A 254 0.82 -9.91 -14.63
N GLN A 255 2.03 -9.85 -15.21
CA GLN A 255 2.27 -10.33 -16.58
C GLN A 255 2.00 -11.82 -16.69
N HIS A 256 2.47 -12.61 -15.73
CA HIS A 256 2.17 -14.05 -15.66
C HIS A 256 0.66 -14.31 -15.58
N PHE A 257 -0.06 -13.59 -14.72
CA PHE A 257 -1.52 -13.71 -14.57
C PHE A 257 -2.26 -13.40 -15.87
N ARG A 258 -1.81 -12.35 -16.59
CA ARG A 258 -2.45 -11.90 -17.83
C ARG A 258 -2.23 -12.81 -19.02
N THR A 259 -1.03 -13.44 -19.13
CA THR A 259 -0.60 -14.05 -20.39
C THR A 259 -0.49 -15.57 -20.35
N THR A 260 -0.49 -16.20 -19.16
CA THR A 260 -0.25 -17.63 -19.01
C THR A 260 -1.56 -18.43 -19.11
N PRO A 261 -1.59 -19.57 -19.82
CA PRO A 261 -2.73 -20.48 -19.82
C PRO A 261 -3.12 -20.91 -18.41
N PHE A 262 -4.40 -21.12 -18.15
CA PHE A 262 -4.95 -21.37 -16.80
C PHE A 262 -4.27 -22.50 -16.07
N GLU A 263 -3.91 -23.58 -16.78
CA GLU A 263 -3.26 -24.78 -16.22
C GLU A 263 -1.87 -24.52 -15.64
N GLN A 264 -1.23 -23.42 -16.04
CA GLN A 264 0.10 -23.01 -15.59
C GLN A 264 0.06 -21.65 -14.86
N ASN A 265 -1.09 -21.05 -14.74
CA ASN A 265 -1.29 -19.71 -14.18
C ASN A 265 -1.43 -19.79 -12.64
N LEU A 266 -0.38 -19.39 -11.91
CA LEU A 266 -0.36 -19.52 -10.46
C LEU A 266 -1.52 -18.80 -9.75
N PRO A 267 -1.84 -17.51 -10.05
CA PRO A 267 -3.02 -16.86 -9.49
C PRO A 267 -4.33 -17.56 -9.78
N VAL A 268 -4.52 -18.08 -11.00
CA VAL A 268 -5.74 -18.82 -11.38
C VAL A 268 -5.85 -20.11 -10.59
N ILE A 269 -4.78 -20.91 -10.55
CA ILE A 269 -4.78 -22.17 -9.78
C ILE A 269 -5.07 -21.89 -8.31
N MET A 270 -4.44 -20.86 -7.71
CA MET A 270 -4.66 -20.52 -6.30
C MET A 270 -6.10 -20.10 -6.04
N ALA A 271 -6.72 -19.34 -6.94
CA ALA A 271 -8.13 -18.95 -6.83
C ALA A 271 -9.06 -20.18 -6.94
N LEU A 272 -8.78 -21.10 -7.87
CA LEU A 272 -9.59 -22.33 -8.05
C LEU A 272 -9.47 -23.27 -6.85
N LEU A 273 -8.29 -23.37 -6.22
CA LEU A 273 -8.14 -24.08 -4.95
C LEU A 273 -9.02 -23.44 -3.86
N GLY A 274 -9.12 -22.13 -3.83
CA GLY A 274 -10.03 -21.43 -2.93
C GLY A 274 -11.49 -21.79 -3.18
N VAL A 275 -11.93 -21.77 -4.43
CA VAL A 275 -13.28 -22.21 -4.83
C VAL A 275 -13.52 -23.64 -4.42
N TRP A 276 -12.54 -24.53 -4.64
CA TRP A 276 -12.61 -25.93 -4.22
C TRP A 276 -12.85 -26.08 -2.72
N HIS A 277 -12.01 -25.46 -1.91
CA HIS A 277 -12.11 -25.58 -0.46
C HIS A 277 -13.41 -25.00 0.10
N VAL A 278 -13.82 -23.82 -0.37
CA VAL A 278 -15.01 -23.15 0.16
C VAL A 278 -16.30 -23.78 -0.36
N ASN A 279 -16.41 -24.02 -1.67
CA ASN A 279 -17.69 -24.39 -2.29
C ASN A 279 -17.92 -25.91 -2.34
N PHE A 280 -16.87 -26.72 -2.39
CA PHE A 280 -17.00 -28.18 -2.53
C PHE A 280 -16.60 -28.96 -1.26
N VAL A 281 -15.55 -28.51 -0.56
CA VAL A 281 -15.11 -29.15 0.70
C VAL A 281 -15.84 -28.56 1.91
N GLY A 282 -16.42 -27.38 1.80
CA GLY A 282 -17.18 -26.74 2.87
C GLY A 282 -16.32 -26.06 3.95
N CYS A 283 -15.09 -25.68 3.62
CA CYS A 283 -14.24 -24.89 4.51
C CYS A 283 -14.81 -23.48 4.69
N GLN A 284 -14.80 -22.96 5.93
CA GLN A 284 -15.30 -21.61 6.24
C GLN A 284 -14.25 -20.52 6.00
N SER A 285 -12.96 -20.90 5.92
CA SER A 285 -11.85 -20.00 5.62
C SER A 285 -10.74 -20.75 4.88
N GLN A 286 -9.88 -20.00 4.22
CA GLN A 286 -8.68 -20.51 3.56
C GLN A 286 -7.44 -20.21 4.41
#